data_9683b02a52528735c79b97c5f3b1c3b3
#
_entry.id   9683b02a52528735c79b97c5f3b1c3b3
#
_cell.length_a   1.000
_cell.length_b   1.000
_cell.length_c   1.000
_cell.angle_alpha   90.00
_cell.angle_beta   90.00
_cell.angle_gamma   90.00
#
_symmetry.space_group_name_H-M   'P 1'
#
loop_
_entity.id
_entity.type
_entity.pdbx_description
1 polymer ?
#
loop_
_entity_poly.entity_id
_entity_poly.type
_entity_poly.pdbx_seq_one_letter_code
_entity_poly.pdbx_strand_id
1 'polypeptide(L)'
;MKAYQESVNKYGSSTTLPKQAATGRFYTKKIDGRWWLVDPEGCLHLERSATSLRKGTSSRNKTAWNSKFGTDEKWLSTTQRELSEIGFHGTGAFCTGTYSLIQTHNASNPSSPLTLAPSFAFLSQFKSAKSYNYPGGSDDNAAGLVFYNGWTEWCELYLAGSAFADYLRDPNVLGFFSDNEINFSSNSSRILDRFLAISNSSDPAYVAAKAFMDSKGTQSVTDDLNNEFAGIVAEKYYKAVKEAVKKVDDKLLYLGTRLHGTPKYMEGVVRAAGKYCDVISINYYSRWSPELTTAIADWANWADKPFLVSEFYTKGVEDSDLNNQSGAGYSVPTQNERAYAYQHFTLGLLEAKNCIGWHWFKYQDDDGTDNSSKPANKGLYDNSYQLFPYLSFFARELNFNAYDLIQYFDK
;
A
#
# COMPACT_ATOMS: atom_id res chain seq x y z
N MET A 1 3.89 -27.43 6.22
CA MET A 1 4.54 -26.43 7.10
C MET A 1 6.06 -26.58 7.11
N LYS A 2 6.63 -27.72 7.52
CA LYS A 2 8.08 -27.92 7.58
C LYS A 2 8.78 -27.67 6.24
N ALA A 3 8.29 -28.26 5.15
CA ALA A 3 8.88 -28.06 3.81
C ALA A 3 8.89 -26.60 3.36
N TYR A 4 7.84 -25.83 3.64
CA TYR A 4 7.81 -24.40 3.36
C TYR A 4 8.83 -23.62 4.20
N GLN A 5 8.93 -23.89 5.51
CA GLN A 5 9.89 -23.23 6.39
C GLN A 5 11.35 -23.50 5.96
N GLU A 6 11.61 -24.67 5.38
CA GLU A 6 12.92 -25.02 4.83
C GLU A 6 13.21 -24.36 3.47
N SER A 7 12.17 -23.93 2.74
CA SER A 7 12.26 -23.31 1.42
C SER A 7 12.31 -21.78 1.42
N VAL A 8 12.15 -21.16 2.59
CA VAL A 8 12.18 -19.69 2.74
C VAL A 8 13.14 -19.25 3.84
N ASN A 9 13.66 -18.03 3.71
CA ASN A 9 14.47 -17.41 4.74
C ASN A 9 13.59 -16.62 5.75
N LYS A 10 14.23 -15.89 6.65
CA LYS A 10 13.56 -15.09 7.71
C LYS A 10 12.59 -14.03 7.21
N TYR A 11 12.70 -13.60 5.95
CA TYR A 11 11.78 -12.64 5.30
C TYR A 11 10.65 -13.34 4.52
N GLY A 12 10.60 -14.66 4.50
CA GLY A 12 9.69 -15.41 3.65
C GLY A 12 10.10 -15.43 2.17
N SER A 13 11.35 -15.06 1.88
CA SER A 13 11.93 -15.08 0.54
C SER A 13 12.42 -16.47 0.18
N SER A 14 12.37 -16.83 -1.11
CA SER A 14 12.78 -18.15 -1.58
C SER A 14 14.27 -18.43 -1.38
N THR A 15 14.59 -19.56 -0.76
CA THR A 15 15.96 -20.09 -0.66
C THR A 15 16.30 -21.07 -1.80
N THR A 16 15.31 -21.44 -2.61
CA THR A 16 15.45 -22.41 -3.71
C THR A 16 15.67 -21.74 -5.07
N LEU A 17 15.25 -20.48 -5.23
CA LEU A 17 15.48 -19.69 -6.44
C LEU A 17 16.90 -19.09 -6.46
N PRO A 18 17.44 -18.75 -7.67
CA PRO A 18 18.78 -18.19 -7.77
C PRO A 18 18.97 -16.89 -6.99
N LYS A 19 19.96 -16.86 -6.10
CA LYS A 19 20.29 -15.67 -5.33
C LYS A 19 20.79 -14.52 -6.21
N GLN A 20 20.50 -13.32 -5.77
CA GLN A 20 20.96 -12.06 -6.33
C GLN A 20 22.01 -11.42 -5.39
N ALA A 21 22.48 -10.21 -5.72
CA ALA A 21 23.37 -9.47 -4.83
C ALA A 21 22.67 -9.11 -3.50
N ALA A 22 23.29 -9.48 -2.39
CA ALA A 22 22.87 -9.04 -1.07
C ALA A 22 23.34 -7.58 -0.86
N THR A 23 22.38 -6.65 -0.70
CA THR A 23 22.68 -5.21 -0.55
C THR A 23 22.46 -4.70 0.86
N GLY A 24 21.92 -5.54 1.75
CA GLY A 24 21.46 -5.13 3.08
C GLY A 24 20.15 -4.36 3.09
N ARG A 25 19.51 -4.16 1.92
CA ARG A 25 18.21 -3.47 1.75
C ARG A 25 17.38 -4.22 0.73
N PHE A 26 16.06 -4.04 0.80
CA PHE A 26 15.18 -4.50 -0.27
C PHE A 26 15.37 -3.65 -1.53
N TYR A 27 15.30 -4.30 -2.69
CA TYR A 27 15.31 -3.62 -3.99
C TYR A 27 14.50 -4.39 -5.03
N THR A 28 14.18 -3.75 -6.13
CA THR A 28 13.45 -4.36 -7.25
C THR A 28 14.42 -4.80 -8.36
N LYS A 29 14.12 -5.91 -9.01
CA LYS A 29 14.89 -6.42 -10.16
C LYS A 29 13.98 -7.12 -11.15
N LYS A 30 14.22 -6.90 -12.44
CA LYS A 30 13.56 -7.64 -13.52
C LYS A 30 14.47 -8.79 -13.97
N ILE A 31 13.96 -10.02 -13.93
CA ILE A 31 14.68 -11.24 -14.26
C ILE A 31 13.78 -12.04 -15.22
N ASP A 32 14.28 -12.37 -16.40
CA ASP A 32 13.56 -13.16 -17.42
C ASP A 32 12.13 -12.65 -17.69
N GLY A 33 11.99 -11.33 -17.73
CA GLY A 33 10.72 -10.66 -17.99
C GLY A 33 9.80 -10.46 -16.78
N ARG A 34 10.10 -11.10 -15.65
CA ARG A 34 9.36 -10.95 -14.39
C ARG A 34 10.04 -9.96 -13.44
N TRP A 35 9.24 -9.10 -12.82
CA TRP A 35 9.70 -8.27 -11.72
C TRP A 35 9.70 -9.03 -10.38
N TRP A 36 10.73 -8.80 -9.60
CA TRP A 36 10.93 -9.34 -8.26
C TRP A 36 11.29 -8.24 -7.27
N LEU A 37 10.92 -8.44 -6.03
CA LEU A 37 11.68 -7.89 -4.91
C LEU A 37 12.87 -8.80 -4.64
N VAL A 38 13.97 -8.22 -4.20
CA VAL A 38 15.12 -8.92 -3.66
C VAL A 38 15.30 -8.46 -2.22
N ASP A 39 15.40 -9.39 -1.30
CA ASP A 39 15.54 -9.07 0.11
C ASP A 39 16.97 -8.65 0.49
N PRO A 40 17.22 -8.16 1.71
CA PRO A 40 18.55 -7.74 2.15
C PRO A 40 19.66 -8.81 2.01
N GLU A 41 19.29 -10.10 2.02
CA GLU A 41 20.21 -11.25 1.90
C GLU A 41 20.38 -11.76 0.46
N GLY A 42 19.72 -11.11 -0.51
CA GLY A 42 19.80 -11.45 -1.92
C GLY A 42 18.83 -12.54 -2.38
N CYS A 43 17.88 -12.96 -1.57
CA CYS A 43 16.86 -13.92 -1.96
C CYS A 43 15.69 -13.24 -2.69
N LEU A 44 15.12 -13.94 -3.70
CA LEU A 44 13.93 -13.46 -4.40
C LEU A 44 12.73 -13.48 -3.45
N HIS A 45 12.07 -12.34 -3.35
CA HIS A 45 10.99 -12.08 -2.40
C HIS A 45 9.68 -11.77 -3.10
N LEU A 46 8.60 -12.36 -2.59
CA LEU A 46 7.22 -12.00 -2.91
C LEU A 46 6.61 -11.42 -1.64
N GLU A 47 6.25 -10.14 -1.67
CA GLU A 47 5.69 -9.45 -0.50
C GLU A 47 4.29 -9.97 -0.16
N ARG A 48 4.06 -10.33 1.10
CA ARG A 48 2.77 -10.77 1.64
C ARG A 48 2.62 -10.26 3.05
N SER A 49 1.81 -9.20 3.21
CA SER A 49 1.64 -8.51 4.49
C SER A 49 0.19 -8.21 4.82
N ALA A 50 -0.07 -7.87 6.07
CA ALA A 50 -1.35 -7.32 6.52
C ALA A 50 -1.18 -5.84 6.86
N THR A 51 -2.14 -5.00 6.46
CA THR A 51 -2.16 -3.59 6.88
C THR A 51 -2.75 -3.43 8.28
N SER A 52 -2.57 -2.25 8.86
CA SER A 52 -3.24 -1.85 10.12
C SER A 52 -2.97 -2.78 11.29
N LEU A 53 -1.74 -3.31 11.41
CA LEU A 53 -1.35 -4.08 12.59
C LEU A 53 -1.25 -3.13 13.79
N ARG A 54 -2.34 -3.05 14.52
CA ARG A 54 -2.51 -2.21 15.71
C ARG A 54 -3.54 -2.82 16.66
N LYS A 55 -3.50 -2.41 17.92
CA LYS A 55 -4.49 -2.83 18.91
C LYS A 55 -5.85 -2.24 18.56
N GLY A 56 -6.90 -3.04 18.64
CA GLY A 56 -8.26 -2.55 18.56
C GLY A 56 -8.63 -1.66 19.75
N THR A 57 -9.52 -0.71 19.52
CA THR A 57 -9.85 0.34 20.50
C THR A 57 -11.17 0.13 21.22
N SER A 58 -12.03 -0.76 20.72
CA SER A 58 -13.32 -1.07 21.35
C SER A 58 -13.14 -1.78 22.70
N SER A 59 -14.17 -1.77 23.52
CA SER A 59 -14.17 -2.49 24.80
C SER A 59 -13.97 -3.98 24.60
N ARG A 60 -14.60 -4.57 23.55
CA ARG A 60 -14.43 -5.98 23.17
C ARG A 60 -12.97 -6.28 22.81
N ASN A 61 -12.37 -5.46 21.95
CA ASN A 61 -10.97 -5.61 21.56
C ASN A 61 -10.02 -5.53 22.76
N LYS A 62 -10.19 -4.52 23.63
CA LYS A 62 -9.35 -4.34 24.80
C LYS A 62 -9.43 -5.53 25.77
N THR A 63 -10.65 -6.01 26.03
CA THR A 63 -10.87 -7.18 26.89
C THR A 63 -10.21 -8.43 26.30
N ALA A 64 -10.41 -8.69 25.02
CA ALA A 64 -9.82 -9.84 24.32
C ALA A 64 -8.28 -9.74 24.29
N TRP A 65 -7.73 -8.55 24.01
CA TRP A 65 -6.29 -8.34 23.99
C TRP A 65 -5.65 -8.61 25.36
N ASN A 66 -6.25 -8.06 26.44
CA ASN A 66 -5.77 -8.28 27.81
C ASN A 66 -5.82 -9.76 28.20
N SER A 67 -6.88 -10.46 27.83
CA SER A 67 -7.04 -11.88 28.11
C SER A 67 -6.07 -12.78 27.32
N LYS A 68 -5.92 -12.53 26.00
CA LYS A 68 -5.09 -13.35 25.12
C LYS A 68 -3.60 -13.07 25.28
N PHE A 69 -3.22 -11.81 25.39
CA PHE A 69 -1.81 -11.38 25.35
C PHE A 69 -1.30 -10.77 26.65
N GLY A 70 -1.95 -9.74 27.15
CA GLY A 70 -1.58 -9.01 28.35
C GLY A 70 -0.36 -8.10 28.22
N THR A 71 0.56 -8.37 27.28
CA THR A 71 1.74 -7.57 26.98
C THR A 71 1.96 -7.40 25.48
N ASP A 72 2.64 -6.31 25.09
CA ASP A 72 2.97 -6.04 23.69
C ASP A 72 3.91 -7.09 23.10
N GLU A 73 4.85 -7.56 23.88
CA GLU A 73 5.79 -8.60 23.47
C GLU A 73 5.06 -9.90 23.13
N LYS A 74 4.15 -10.37 24.01
CA LYS A 74 3.36 -11.57 23.75
C LYS A 74 2.41 -11.39 22.57
N TRP A 75 1.83 -10.19 22.42
CA TRP A 75 0.98 -9.88 21.28
C TRP A 75 1.76 -9.97 19.98
N LEU A 76 2.91 -9.28 19.87
CA LEU A 76 3.71 -9.26 18.64
C LEU A 76 4.32 -10.63 18.33
N SER A 77 4.85 -11.35 19.32
CA SER A 77 5.42 -12.67 19.09
C SER A 77 4.37 -13.71 18.67
N THR A 78 3.15 -13.62 19.23
CA THR A 78 2.04 -14.49 18.82
C THR A 78 1.59 -14.11 17.39
N THR A 79 1.40 -12.83 17.12
CA THR A 79 0.97 -12.34 15.81
C THR A 79 1.98 -12.69 14.72
N GLN A 80 3.28 -12.48 14.96
CA GLN A 80 4.34 -12.81 14.01
C GLN A 80 4.33 -14.31 13.70
N ARG A 81 4.24 -15.16 14.70
CA ARG A 81 4.14 -16.61 14.52
C ARG A 81 2.89 -17.00 13.72
N GLU A 82 1.71 -16.53 14.12
CA GLU A 82 0.44 -16.84 13.46
C GLU A 82 0.41 -16.33 11.99
N LEU A 83 0.95 -15.15 11.71
CA LEU A 83 1.10 -14.64 10.33
C LEU A 83 2.07 -15.50 9.51
N SER A 84 3.21 -15.87 10.06
CA SER A 84 4.19 -16.73 9.41
C SER A 84 3.62 -18.12 9.09
N GLU A 85 2.78 -18.68 9.97
CA GLU A 85 2.08 -19.96 9.78
C GLU A 85 1.08 -19.96 8.61
N ILE A 86 0.67 -18.78 8.13
CA ILE A 86 -0.17 -18.61 6.95
C ILE A 86 0.57 -17.95 5.77
N GLY A 87 1.90 -17.79 5.87
CA GLY A 87 2.75 -17.28 4.82
C GLY A 87 2.71 -15.77 4.63
N PHE A 88 2.32 -15.00 5.66
CA PHE A 88 2.49 -13.56 5.74
C PHE A 88 3.72 -13.24 6.57
N HIS A 89 4.55 -12.29 6.12
CA HIS A 89 5.85 -12.01 6.73
C HIS A 89 6.05 -10.55 7.14
N GLY A 90 5.04 -9.71 6.98
CA GLY A 90 5.20 -8.29 7.26
C GLY A 90 3.93 -7.53 7.55
N THR A 91 4.12 -6.23 7.65
CA THR A 91 3.06 -5.25 7.90
C THR A 91 3.08 -4.17 6.84
N GLY A 92 1.91 -3.88 6.30
CA GLY A 92 1.69 -2.78 5.35
C GLY A 92 1.47 -1.43 6.04
N ALA A 93 0.74 -0.54 5.38
CA ALA A 93 0.39 0.78 5.89
C ALA A 93 -0.50 0.73 7.15
N PHE A 94 -0.67 1.90 7.79
CA PHE A 94 -1.58 2.15 8.91
C PHE A 94 -1.26 1.40 10.22
N CYS A 95 0.01 1.10 10.45
CA CYS A 95 0.50 0.59 11.74
C CYS A 95 0.97 1.70 12.67
N THR A 96 0.45 2.92 12.54
CA THR A 96 0.82 4.08 13.37
C THR A 96 0.65 3.75 14.86
N GLY A 97 1.67 4.10 15.66
CA GLY A 97 1.73 3.74 17.08
C GLY A 97 2.26 2.32 17.37
N THR A 98 2.43 1.48 16.33
CA THR A 98 2.94 0.11 16.50
C THR A 98 4.34 -0.08 15.88
N TYR A 99 4.77 0.81 14.99
CA TYR A 99 6.05 0.65 14.27
C TYR A 99 7.26 0.49 15.21
N SER A 100 7.40 1.36 16.21
CA SER A 100 8.49 1.26 17.19
C SER A 100 8.45 -0.02 18.02
N LEU A 101 7.25 -0.52 18.32
CA LEU A 101 7.07 -1.80 19.00
C LEU A 101 7.53 -2.97 18.11
N ILE A 102 7.19 -2.92 16.81
CA ILE A 102 7.63 -3.94 15.85
C ILE A 102 9.15 -3.92 15.68
N GLN A 103 9.77 -2.75 15.62
CA GLN A 103 11.24 -2.65 15.55
C GLN A 103 11.92 -3.22 16.80
N THR A 104 11.39 -2.93 18.00
CA THR A 104 11.87 -3.52 19.25
C THR A 104 11.70 -5.03 19.24
N HIS A 105 10.56 -5.53 18.76
CA HIS A 105 10.32 -6.96 18.57
C HIS A 105 11.33 -7.58 17.60
N ASN A 106 11.55 -6.98 16.44
CA ASN A 106 12.50 -7.45 15.42
C ASN A 106 13.95 -7.49 15.96
N ALA A 107 14.35 -6.48 16.72
CA ALA A 107 15.67 -6.44 17.36
C ALA A 107 15.89 -7.62 18.33
N SER A 108 14.83 -8.01 19.04
CA SER A 108 14.84 -9.17 19.96
C SER A 108 14.66 -10.52 19.23
N ASN A 109 14.14 -10.52 18.00
CA ASN A 109 13.82 -11.70 17.22
C ASN A 109 14.40 -11.62 15.78
N PRO A 110 15.72 -11.46 15.61
CA PRO A 110 16.33 -11.19 14.30
C PRO A 110 16.25 -12.35 13.30
N SER A 111 15.96 -13.56 13.78
CA SER A 111 15.75 -14.74 12.93
C SER A 111 14.35 -14.84 12.31
N SER A 112 13.40 -14.01 12.76
CA SER A 112 12.01 -14.04 12.31
C SER A 112 11.38 -12.64 12.40
N PRO A 113 11.93 -11.62 11.70
CA PRO A 113 11.42 -10.27 11.76
C PRO A 113 10.09 -10.15 11.00
N LEU A 114 9.27 -9.16 11.39
CA LEU A 114 8.22 -8.63 10.54
C LEU A 114 8.78 -7.54 9.63
N THR A 115 8.57 -7.62 8.33
CA THR A 115 8.88 -6.51 7.42
C THR A 115 7.91 -5.35 7.63
N LEU A 116 8.34 -4.15 7.28
CA LEU A 116 7.62 -2.92 7.53
C LEU A 116 7.47 -2.10 6.25
N ALA A 117 6.25 -1.64 5.96
CA ALA A 117 5.96 -0.70 4.88
C ALA A 117 5.12 0.48 5.41
N PRO A 118 5.73 1.44 6.11
CA PRO A 118 5.03 2.59 6.69
C PRO A 118 4.47 3.53 5.64
N SER A 119 3.46 4.33 6.02
CA SER A 119 2.93 5.41 5.21
C SER A 119 2.98 6.75 5.96
N PHE A 120 3.32 7.81 5.24
CA PHE A 120 3.47 9.18 5.76
C PHE A 120 2.57 10.13 5.00
N ALA A 121 1.90 11.03 5.73
CA ALA A 121 0.97 12.00 5.20
C ALA A 121 1.68 13.30 4.81
N PHE A 122 2.15 13.43 3.58
CA PHE A 122 2.88 14.60 3.10
C PHE A 122 1.96 15.82 2.92
N LEU A 123 0.87 15.68 2.18
CA LEU A 123 0.00 16.80 1.83
C LEU A 123 -0.63 17.47 3.06
N SER A 124 -1.21 16.69 3.95
CA SER A 124 -1.86 17.24 5.15
C SER A 124 -0.86 17.82 6.15
N GLN A 125 0.33 17.23 6.25
CA GLN A 125 1.40 17.74 7.12
C GLN A 125 2.01 19.03 6.55
N PHE A 126 2.23 19.10 5.21
CA PHE A 126 2.66 20.33 4.56
C PHE A 126 1.67 21.47 4.78
N LYS A 127 0.38 21.21 4.52
CA LYS A 127 -0.69 22.17 4.78
C LYS A 127 -0.63 22.70 6.21
N SER A 128 -0.49 21.81 7.18
CA SER A 128 -0.46 22.18 8.60
C SER A 128 0.80 22.95 8.98
N ALA A 129 1.97 22.51 8.53
CA ALA A 129 3.25 23.14 8.83
C ALA A 129 3.38 24.56 8.25
N LYS A 130 2.73 24.82 7.13
CA LYS A 130 2.73 26.13 6.45
C LYS A 130 1.50 26.98 6.77
N SER A 131 0.58 26.48 7.57
CA SER A 131 -0.72 27.13 7.86
C SER A 131 -1.51 27.45 6.59
N TYR A 132 -1.40 26.61 5.56
CA TYR A 132 -2.20 26.72 4.34
C TYR A 132 -3.60 26.14 4.52
N ASN A 133 -4.54 26.58 3.70
CA ASN A 133 -5.78 25.88 3.44
C ASN A 133 -5.61 24.93 2.25
N TYR A 134 -6.49 23.96 2.13
CA TYR A 134 -6.59 23.21 0.88
C TYR A 134 -7.02 24.13 -0.27
N PRO A 135 -6.54 23.90 -1.51
CA PRO A 135 -6.91 24.70 -2.67
C PRO A 135 -8.43 24.80 -2.80
N GLY A 136 -8.94 26.01 -2.96
CA GLY A 136 -10.38 26.27 -3.00
C GLY A 136 -11.16 25.90 -1.73
N GLY A 137 -10.48 25.63 -0.61
CA GLY A 137 -11.09 25.24 0.66
C GLY A 137 -11.57 23.78 0.74
N SER A 138 -11.27 22.94 -0.26
CA SER A 138 -11.71 21.54 -0.31
C SER A 138 -10.52 20.57 -0.22
N ASP A 139 -10.63 19.55 0.63
CA ASP A 139 -9.65 18.45 0.73
C ASP A 139 -9.62 17.56 -0.52
N ASP A 140 -10.67 17.51 -1.32
CA ASP A 140 -10.66 16.91 -2.64
C ASP A 140 -9.58 17.51 -3.57
N ASN A 141 -9.19 18.76 -3.31
CA ASN A 141 -8.16 19.48 -4.04
C ASN A 141 -6.76 19.36 -3.41
N ALA A 142 -6.57 18.50 -2.41
CA ALA A 142 -5.32 18.39 -1.68
C ALA A 142 -4.09 18.22 -2.58
N ALA A 143 -4.22 17.49 -3.70
CA ALA A 143 -3.15 17.33 -4.69
C ALA A 143 -2.61 18.66 -5.23
N GLY A 144 -3.41 19.72 -5.25
CA GLY A 144 -3.02 21.06 -5.69
C GLY A 144 -2.01 21.77 -4.78
N LEU A 145 -1.82 21.29 -3.55
CA LEU A 145 -0.79 21.81 -2.65
C LEU A 145 0.63 21.69 -3.21
N VAL A 146 0.87 20.83 -4.20
CA VAL A 146 2.16 20.72 -4.89
C VAL A 146 2.56 21.98 -5.65
N PHE A 147 1.63 22.90 -5.92
CA PHE A 147 1.87 24.20 -6.56
C PHE A 147 2.14 25.31 -5.55
N TYR A 148 1.96 25.06 -4.26
CA TYR A 148 2.17 26.04 -3.21
C TYR A 148 3.66 26.23 -2.90
N ASN A 149 4.01 27.43 -2.49
CA ASN A 149 5.40 27.76 -2.21
C ASN A 149 6.00 26.90 -1.10
N GLY A 150 7.22 26.42 -1.34
CA GLY A 150 7.99 25.64 -0.37
C GLY A 150 7.59 24.15 -0.30
N TRP A 151 6.82 23.62 -1.26
CA TRP A 151 6.45 22.19 -1.29
C TRP A 151 7.68 21.28 -1.33
N THR A 152 8.58 21.48 -2.30
CA THR A 152 9.75 20.62 -2.48
C THR A 152 10.69 20.67 -1.30
N GLU A 153 11.06 21.87 -0.85
CA GLU A 153 11.95 22.09 0.29
C GLU A 153 11.38 21.53 1.58
N TRP A 154 10.05 21.65 1.74
CA TRP A 154 9.38 21.10 2.91
C TRP A 154 9.41 19.57 2.91
N CYS A 155 9.17 18.91 1.79
CA CYS A 155 9.24 17.45 1.68
C CYS A 155 10.61 16.92 2.11
N GLU A 156 11.68 17.58 1.69
CA GLU A 156 13.04 17.22 2.06
C GLU A 156 13.28 17.35 3.58
N LEU A 157 12.86 18.46 4.17
CA LEU A 157 13.00 18.70 5.61
C LEU A 157 12.11 17.75 6.44
N TYR A 158 10.93 17.43 5.93
CA TYR A 158 9.96 16.56 6.63
C TYR A 158 10.53 15.16 6.87
N LEU A 159 11.07 14.51 5.85
CA LEU A 159 11.65 13.18 6.01
C LEU A 159 13.00 13.21 6.73
N ALA A 160 13.88 14.17 6.40
CA ALA A 160 15.21 14.24 6.98
C ALA A 160 15.21 14.67 8.46
N GLY A 161 14.26 15.53 8.84
CA GLY A 161 14.15 16.05 10.21
C GLY A 161 13.20 15.26 11.11
N SER A 162 12.50 14.28 10.57
CA SER A 162 11.54 13.49 11.34
C SER A 162 12.24 12.45 12.22
N ALA A 163 11.63 12.10 13.37
CA ALA A 163 12.05 10.95 14.17
C ALA A 163 11.98 9.61 13.40
N PHE A 164 11.45 9.63 12.18
CA PHE A 164 11.35 8.49 11.27
C PHE A 164 12.58 8.27 10.40
N ALA A 165 13.53 9.20 10.32
CA ALA A 165 14.72 9.03 9.48
C ALA A 165 15.54 7.79 9.89
N ASP A 166 15.78 7.59 11.19
CA ASP A 166 16.48 6.40 11.71
C ASP A 166 15.64 5.12 11.53
N TYR A 167 14.34 5.25 11.70
CA TYR A 167 13.37 4.19 11.48
C TYR A 167 13.39 3.69 10.03
N LEU A 168 13.46 4.58 9.04
CA LEU A 168 13.49 4.21 7.62
C LEU A 168 14.82 3.54 7.21
N ARG A 169 15.87 3.65 8.01
CA ARG A 169 17.15 2.96 7.79
C ARG A 169 17.19 1.52 8.27
N ASP A 170 16.16 1.05 8.99
CA ASP A 170 16.06 -0.34 9.44
C ASP A 170 16.03 -1.29 8.22
N PRO A 171 16.90 -2.32 8.13
CA PRO A 171 16.92 -3.27 7.03
C PRO A 171 15.63 -4.08 6.86
N ASN A 172 14.79 -4.15 7.90
CA ASN A 172 13.48 -4.80 7.82
C ASN A 172 12.41 -3.91 7.19
N VAL A 173 12.71 -2.65 6.90
CA VAL A 173 11.81 -1.77 6.16
C VAL A 173 11.90 -2.09 4.68
N LEU A 174 10.80 -2.62 4.11
CA LEU A 174 10.63 -2.91 2.69
C LEU A 174 10.76 -1.63 1.85
N GLY A 175 10.12 -0.59 2.27
CA GLY A 175 9.99 0.69 1.64
C GLY A 175 8.92 1.51 2.36
N PHE A 176 8.53 2.66 1.79
CA PHE A 176 7.48 3.46 2.39
C PHE A 176 6.48 3.97 1.36
N PHE A 177 5.26 4.24 1.81
CA PHE A 177 4.20 4.91 1.05
C PHE A 177 4.14 6.39 1.45
N SER A 178 3.81 7.24 0.50
CA SER A 178 3.52 8.65 0.76
C SER A 178 2.04 8.94 0.51
N ASP A 179 1.38 9.54 1.49
CA ASP A 179 -0.07 9.75 1.50
C ASP A 179 -0.87 8.47 1.21
N ASN A 180 -2.16 8.58 0.95
CA ASN A 180 -3.03 7.47 0.61
C ASN A 180 -4.14 7.95 -0.31
N GLU A 181 -4.35 7.26 -1.44
CA GLU A 181 -5.48 7.47 -2.33
C GLU A 181 -5.66 8.94 -2.75
N ILE A 182 -4.56 9.60 -3.13
CA ILE A 182 -4.62 11.01 -3.55
C ILE A 182 -5.64 11.15 -4.68
N ASN A 183 -6.59 12.07 -4.52
CA ASN A 183 -7.61 12.36 -5.53
C ASN A 183 -7.02 13.18 -6.69
N PHE A 184 -6.20 12.53 -7.54
CA PHE A 184 -5.73 13.14 -8.79
C PHE A 184 -6.87 13.34 -9.79
N SER A 185 -7.92 12.53 -9.73
CA SER A 185 -9.18 12.70 -10.47
C SER A 185 -10.19 11.65 -10.03
N SER A 186 -11.48 11.87 -10.36
CA SER A 186 -12.50 10.83 -10.24
C SER A 186 -13.38 10.84 -11.51
N ASN A 187 -14.15 9.76 -11.73
CA ASN A 187 -15.06 9.66 -12.89
C ASN A 187 -16.11 10.78 -12.94
N SER A 188 -16.50 11.30 -11.76
CA SER A 188 -17.50 12.37 -11.64
C SER A 188 -16.90 13.76 -11.42
N SER A 189 -15.56 13.86 -11.24
CA SER A 189 -14.91 15.12 -10.88
C SER A 189 -13.46 15.15 -11.33
N ARG A 190 -13.22 15.70 -12.52
CA ARG A 190 -11.90 15.85 -13.12
C ARG A 190 -11.07 16.90 -12.36
N ILE A 191 -9.81 16.63 -12.07
CA ILE A 191 -8.94 17.54 -11.32
C ILE A 191 -8.78 18.90 -12.01
N LEU A 192 -8.70 18.92 -13.34
CA LEU A 192 -8.56 20.16 -14.10
C LEU A 192 -9.80 21.04 -13.97
N ASP A 193 -11.02 20.46 -14.05
CA ASP A 193 -12.26 21.19 -13.80
C ASP A 193 -12.32 21.74 -12.37
N ARG A 194 -11.95 20.90 -11.38
CA ARG A 194 -11.97 21.33 -9.97
C ARG A 194 -11.08 22.53 -9.71
N PHE A 195 -9.87 22.53 -10.30
CA PHE A 195 -8.93 23.62 -10.08
C PHE A 195 -9.35 24.89 -10.82
N LEU A 196 -9.90 24.76 -12.02
CA LEU A 196 -10.47 25.91 -12.78
C LEU A 196 -11.72 26.50 -12.09
N ALA A 197 -12.44 25.72 -11.29
CA ALA A 197 -13.60 26.17 -10.54
C ALA A 197 -13.26 26.89 -9.21
N ILE A 198 -11.97 26.96 -8.82
CA ILE A 198 -11.55 27.68 -7.62
C ILE A 198 -11.82 29.17 -7.81
N SER A 199 -12.61 29.77 -6.93
CA SER A 199 -13.04 31.17 -7.04
C SER A 199 -11.92 32.19 -6.79
N ASN A 200 -10.89 31.82 -5.99
CA ASN A 200 -9.72 32.66 -5.77
C ASN A 200 -8.74 32.51 -6.95
N SER A 201 -8.72 33.48 -7.84
CA SER A 201 -7.83 33.50 -9.01
C SER A 201 -6.32 33.60 -8.69
N SER A 202 -5.97 33.88 -7.43
CA SER A 202 -4.57 33.86 -6.95
C SER A 202 -4.21 32.53 -6.29
N ASP A 203 -5.12 31.55 -6.20
CA ASP A 203 -4.82 30.23 -5.69
C ASP A 203 -3.80 29.52 -6.62
N PRO A 204 -2.67 29.01 -6.11
CA PRO A 204 -1.63 28.41 -6.95
C PRO A 204 -2.13 27.25 -7.82
N ALA A 205 -3.12 26.46 -7.33
CA ALA A 205 -3.71 25.37 -8.11
C ALA A 205 -4.56 25.91 -9.28
N TYR A 206 -5.36 26.97 -9.04
CA TYR A 206 -6.08 27.66 -10.12
C TYR A 206 -5.11 28.24 -11.16
N VAL A 207 -4.09 28.97 -10.70
CA VAL A 207 -3.09 29.57 -11.60
C VAL A 207 -2.42 28.52 -12.47
N ALA A 208 -2.06 27.37 -11.89
CA ALA A 208 -1.46 26.27 -12.65
C ALA A 208 -2.42 25.68 -13.70
N ALA A 209 -3.68 25.44 -13.32
CA ALA A 209 -4.70 24.92 -14.23
C ALA A 209 -5.00 25.90 -15.37
N LYS A 210 -5.15 27.19 -15.04
CA LYS A 210 -5.35 28.26 -16.04
C LYS A 210 -4.19 28.38 -17.02
N ALA A 211 -2.96 28.40 -16.51
CA ALA A 211 -1.76 28.46 -17.35
C ALA A 211 -1.65 27.23 -18.28
N PHE A 212 -2.01 26.04 -17.79
CA PHE A 212 -2.08 24.84 -18.61
C PHE A 212 -3.07 24.98 -19.75
N MET A 213 -4.33 25.40 -19.47
CA MET A 213 -5.35 25.59 -20.51
C MET A 213 -4.96 26.67 -21.53
N ASP A 214 -4.40 27.78 -21.08
CA ASP A 214 -3.90 28.85 -21.94
C ASP A 214 -2.81 28.33 -22.89
N SER A 215 -1.91 27.47 -22.41
CA SER A 215 -0.87 26.84 -23.24
C SER A 215 -1.45 25.91 -24.33
N LYS A 216 -2.65 25.37 -24.10
CA LYS A 216 -3.36 24.52 -25.07
C LYS A 216 -4.22 25.32 -26.05
N GLY A 217 -4.40 26.62 -25.82
CA GLY A 217 -5.20 27.50 -26.68
C GLY A 217 -6.70 27.15 -26.71
N THR A 218 -7.22 26.53 -25.65
CA THR A 218 -8.62 26.11 -25.52
C THR A 218 -9.18 26.42 -24.13
N GLN A 219 -10.51 26.59 -24.07
CA GLN A 219 -11.23 26.72 -22.79
C GLN A 219 -12.03 25.44 -22.45
N SER A 220 -12.10 24.48 -23.37
CA SER A 220 -12.85 23.26 -23.18
C SER A 220 -11.96 22.16 -22.58
N VAL A 221 -12.31 21.68 -21.39
CA VAL A 221 -11.64 20.55 -20.74
C VAL A 221 -12.10 19.24 -21.38
N THR A 222 -11.15 18.48 -21.91
CA THR A 222 -11.36 17.09 -22.37
C THR A 222 -10.77 16.10 -21.39
N ASP A 223 -11.10 14.82 -21.54
CA ASP A 223 -10.52 13.75 -20.70
C ASP A 223 -9.01 13.62 -20.95
N ASP A 224 -8.56 13.81 -22.20
CA ASP A 224 -7.14 13.79 -22.54
C ASP A 224 -6.37 14.94 -21.86
N LEU A 225 -6.91 16.16 -21.89
CA LEU A 225 -6.31 17.30 -21.21
C LEU A 225 -6.32 17.13 -19.70
N ASN A 226 -7.40 16.56 -19.15
CA ASN A 226 -7.45 16.24 -17.73
C ASN A 226 -6.41 15.17 -17.35
N ASN A 227 -6.25 14.13 -18.16
CA ASN A 227 -5.24 13.09 -17.92
C ASN A 227 -3.81 13.66 -17.98
N GLU A 228 -3.53 14.50 -18.96
CA GLU A 228 -2.24 15.19 -19.08
C GLU A 228 -1.97 16.09 -17.86
N PHE A 229 -2.95 16.91 -17.46
CA PHE A 229 -2.80 17.80 -16.30
C PHE A 229 -2.65 17.03 -14.98
N ALA A 230 -3.43 15.97 -14.79
CA ALA A 230 -3.28 15.08 -13.63
C ALA A 230 -1.87 14.49 -13.56
N GLY A 231 -1.30 14.12 -14.70
CA GLY A 231 0.09 13.68 -14.82
C GLY A 231 1.09 14.74 -14.36
N ILE A 232 0.88 16.01 -14.71
CA ILE A 232 1.73 17.14 -14.27
C ILE A 232 1.66 17.30 -12.75
N VAL A 233 0.46 17.23 -12.17
CA VAL A 233 0.25 17.31 -10.72
C VAL A 233 0.97 16.15 -10.02
N ALA A 234 0.76 14.95 -10.51
CA ALA A 234 1.38 13.74 -9.98
C ALA A 234 2.91 13.77 -10.11
N GLU A 235 3.44 14.25 -11.24
CA GLU A 235 4.89 14.38 -11.43
C GLU A 235 5.51 15.33 -10.40
N LYS A 236 4.90 16.49 -10.16
CA LYS A 236 5.37 17.43 -9.12
C LYS A 236 5.37 16.77 -7.73
N TYR A 237 4.33 16.02 -7.43
CA TYR A 237 4.23 15.31 -6.17
C TYR A 237 5.33 14.25 -6.01
N TYR A 238 5.39 13.29 -6.92
CA TYR A 238 6.31 12.16 -6.82
C TYR A 238 7.78 12.58 -6.89
N LYS A 239 8.09 13.58 -7.70
CA LYS A 239 9.45 14.14 -7.80
C LYS A 239 9.92 14.70 -6.46
N ALA A 240 9.13 15.56 -5.82
CA ALA A 240 9.50 16.17 -4.55
C ALA A 240 9.71 15.11 -3.44
N VAL A 241 8.82 14.12 -3.37
CA VAL A 241 8.94 13.02 -2.40
C VAL A 241 10.17 12.16 -2.69
N LYS A 242 10.44 11.79 -3.95
CA LYS A 242 11.64 11.00 -4.31
C LYS A 242 12.94 11.72 -3.96
N GLU A 243 13.01 13.03 -4.17
CA GLU A 243 14.18 13.84 -3.78
C GLU A 243 14.38 13.85 -2.26
N ALA A 244 13.29 13.94 -1.50
CA ALA A 244 13.31 13.83 -0.05
C ALA A 244 13.83 12.45 0.43
N VAL A 245 13.36 11.37 -0.19
CA VAL A 245 13.80 10.00 0.12
C VAL A 245 15.31 9.85 -0.06
N LYS A 246 15.85 10.32 -1.19
CA LYS A 246 17.28 10.20 -1.48
C LYS A 246 18.18 10.85 -0.41
N LYS A 247 17.67 11.84 0.29
CA LYS A 247 18.39 12.50 1.39
C LYS A 247 18.41 11.68 2.67
N VAL A 248 17.46 10.78 2.86
CA VAL A 248 17.41 9.87 4.01
C VAL A 248 18.22 8.62 3.74
N ASP A 249 17.92 7.92 2.65
CA ASP A 249 18.59 6.71 2.20
C ASP A 249 18.30 6.52 0.70
N ASP A 250 19.32 6.56 -0.16
CA ASP A 250 19.18 6.41 -1.60
C ASP A 250 18.76 4.98 -2.04
N LYS A 251 18.91 4.01 -1.14
CA LYS A 251 18.51 2.60 -1.34
C LYS A 251 17.09 2.30 -0.85
N LEU A 252 16.45 3.24 -0.16
CA LEU A 252 15.08 3.02 0.34
C LEU A 252 14.08 3.01 -0.81
N LEU A 253 13.26 1.95 -0.89
CA LEU A 253 12.21 1.85 -1.90
C LEU A 253 11.09 2.86 -1.64
N TYR A 254 10.77 3.64 -2.65
CA TYR A 254 9.58 4.48 -2.67
C TYR A 254 8.42 3.72 -3.32
N LEU A 255 7.41 3.39 -2.53
CA LEU A 255 6.29 2.52 -2.93
C LEU A 255 5.09 3.29 -3.50
N GLY A 256 5.17 4.63 -3.61
CA GLY A 256 4.10 5.45 -4.18
C GLY A 256 2.96 5.78 -3.21
N THR A 257 1.78 6.09 -3.78
CA THR A 257 0.64 6.72 -3.06
C THR A 257 -0.58 5.81 -2.92
N ARG A 258 -0.46 4.51 -3.19
CA ARG A 258 -1.57 3.56 -3.03
C ARG A 258 -2.77 3.97 -3.89
N LEU A 259 -2.55 4.05 -5.21
CA LEU A 259 -3.54 4.55 -6.18
C LEU A 259 -4.86 3.78 -6.10
N HIS A 260 -5.95 4.51 -5.98
CA HIS A 260 -7.31 3.97 -5.88
C HIS A 260 -8.26 4.66 -6.88
N GLY A 261 -9.37 4.01 -7.19
CA GLY A 261 -10.39 4.59 -8.06
C GLY A 261 -9.85 4.91 -9.47
N THR A 262 -10.24 6.06 -10.01
CA THR A 262 -9.86 6.53 -11.35
C THR A 262 -8.35 6.72 -11.55
N PRO A 263 -7.59 7.29 -10.58
CA PRO A 263 -6.15 7.55 -10.75
C PRO A 263 -5.32 6.35 -11.19
N LYS A 264 -5.65 5.14 -10.76
CA LYS A 264 -4.90 3.93 -11.17
C LYS A 264 -5.09 3.55 -12.64
N TYR A 265 -6.10 4.10 -13.30
CA TYR A 265 -6.40 3.91 -14.73
C TYR A 265 -5.99 5.12 -15.58
N MET A 266 -5.36 6.14 -15.02
CA MET A 266 -4.93 7.34 -15.72
C MET A 266 -3.48 7.22 -16.16
N GLU A 267 -3.24 7.16 -17.46
CA GLU A 267 -1.91 7.03 -18.04
C GLU A 267 -0.94 8.10 -17.50
N GLY A 268 -1.36 9.37 -17.47
CA GLY A 268 -0.53 10.48 -17.00
C GLY A 268 -0.07 10.30 -15.55
N VAL A 269 -0.97 9.85 -14.66
CA VAL A 269 -0.66 9.60 -13.25
C VAL A 269 0.28 8.40 -13.08
N VAL A 270 -0.01 7.29 -13.77
CA VAL A 270 0.79 6.06 -13.69
C VAL A 270 2.19 6.26 -14.28
N ARG A 271 2.33 6.98 -15.39
CA ARG A 271 3.65 7.35 -15.95
C ARG A 271 4.45 8.21 -14.98
N ALA A 272 3.82 9.18 -14.32
CA ALA A 272 4.48 10.00 -13.31
C ALA A 272 4.97 9.15 -12.12
N ALA A 273 4.13 8.22 -11.63
CA ALA A 273 4.53 7.27 -10.60
C ALA A 273 5.70 6.40 -11.07
N GLY A 274 5.66 5.85 -12.29
CA GLY A 274 6.74 5.03 -12.87
C GLY A 274 8.08 5.76 -13.00
N LYS A 275 8.04 7.08 -13.20
CA LYS A 275 9.25 7.89 -13.32
C LYS A 275 9.98 8.11 -11.99
N TYR A 276 9.27 8.17 -10.88
CA TYR A 276 9.84 8.56 -9.59
C TYR A 276 9.71 7.50 -8.48
N CYS A 277 8.73 6.60 -8.57
CA CYS A 277 8.60 5.50 -7.61
C CYS A 277 9.41 4.27 -8.06
N ASP A 278 9.83 3.47 -7.11
CA ASP A 278 10.48 2.18 -7.37
C ASP A 278 9.44 1.07 -7.58
N VAL A 279 8.25 1.27 -7.02
CA VAL A 279 7.08 0.37 -7.09
C VAL A 279 5.82 1.23 -7.24
N ILE A 280 4.86 0.77 -8.03
CA ILE A 280 3.53 1.38 -8.10
C ILE A 280 2.62 0.62 -7.14
N SER A 281 2.11 1.29 -6.12
CA SER A 281 1.16 0.69 -5.19
C SER A 281 -0.28 0.96 -5.59
N ILE A 282 -1.12 -0.07 -5.51
CA ILE A 282 -2.51 -0.07 -5.96
C ILE A 282 -3.41 -0.56 -4.82
N ASN A 283 -4.35 0.26 -4.39
CA ASN A 283 -5.49 -0.19 -3.60
C ASN A 283 -6.53 -0.76 -4.55
N TYR A 284 -6.61 -2.11 -4.60
CA TYR A 284 -7.28 -2.82 -5.68
C TYR A 284 -8.60 -3.41 -5.22
N TYR A 285 -9.64 -2.58 -5.28
CA TYR A 285 -10.99 -2.92 -4.84
C TYR A 285 -11.98 -3.15 -5.97
N SER A 286 -13.14 -3.70 -5.63
CA SER A 286 -14.29 -3.86 -6.51
C SER A 286 -14.03 -4.76 -7.73
N ARG A 287 -13.09 -5.70 -7.62
CA ARG A 287 -12.79 -6.70 -8.63
C ARG A 287 -12.79 -8.09 -8.03
N TRP A 288 -13.41 -9.02 -8.74
CA TRP A 288 -13.35 -10.45 -8.40
C TRP A 288 -12.03 -11.06 -8.86
N SER A 289 -11.60 -10.70 -10.06
CA SER A 289 -10.33 -11.13 -10.66
C SER A 289 -9.42 -9.94 -10.95
N PRO A 290 -8.09 -10.10 -10.92
CA PRO A 290 -7.17 -9.11 -11.44
C PRO A 290 -7.38 -8.87 -12.94
N GLU A 291 -7.22 -7.63 -13.38
CA GLU A 291 -7.44 -7.20 -14.79
C GLU A 291 -6.15 -7.39 -15.60
N LEU A 292 -5.75 -8.67 -15.83
CA LEU A 292 -4.44 -9.05 -16.39
C LEU A 292 -4.17 -8.44 -17.77
N THR A 293 -5.17 -8.45 -18.68
CA THR A 293 -5.03 -8.03 -20.07
C THR A 293 -5.39 -6.56 -20.31
N THR A 294 -5.81 -5.83 -19.29
CA THR A 294 -6.17 -4.41 -19.35
C THR A 294 -5.32 -3.62 -18.35
N ALA A 295 -5.85 -3.29 -17.17
CA ALA A 295 -5.17 -2.41 -16.21
C ALA A 295 -3.74 -2.85 -15.86
N ILE A 296 -3.51 -4.15 -15.61
CA ILE A 296 -2.17 -4.66 -15.25
C ILE A 296 -1.20 -4.57 -16.42
N ALA A 297 -1.68 -4.83 -17.65
CA ALA A 297 -0.89 -4.65 -18.85
C ALA A 297 -0.57 -3.16 -19.09
N ASP A 298 -1.56 -2.28 -18.88
CA ASP A 298 -1.39 -0.83 -19.00
C ASP A 298 -0.35 -0.32 -17.98
N TRP A 299 -0.42 -0.76 -16.71
CA TRP A 299 0.59 -0.36 -15.70
C TRP A 299 2.00 -0.79 -16.10
N ALA A 300 2.16 -2.00 -16.66
CA ALA A 300 3.45 -2.46 -17.17
C ALA A 300 3.97 -1.58 -18.31
N ASN A 301 3.10 -1.22 -19.25
CA ASN A 301 3.45 -0.41 -20.43
C ASN A 301 3.71 1.06 -20.09
N TRP A 302 2.93 1.64 -19.18
CA TRP A 302 3.04 3.05 -18.84
C TRP A 302 4.19 3.36 -17.88
N ALA A 303 4.48 2.46 -16.96
CA ALA A 303 5.41 2.73 -15.89
C ALA A 303 6.76 2.01 -16.00
N ASP A 304 6.82 0.85 -16.65
CA ASP A 304 7.98 -0.08 -16.63
C ASP A 304 8.53 -0.28 -15.20
N LYS A 305 7.62 -0.50 -14.28
CA LYS A 305 7.88 -0.77 -12.86
C LYS A 305 7.02 -1.93 -12.37
N PRO A 306 7.44 -2.61 -11.30
CA PRO A 306 6.56 -3.55 -10.63
C PRO A 306 5.42 -2.83 -9.92
N PHE A 307 4.31 -3.55 -9.72
CA PHE A 307 3.25 -3.09 -8.85
C PHE A 307 3.08 -3.98 -7.62
N LEU A 308 2.62 -3.36 -6.54
CA LEU A 308 2.23 -3.99 -5.29
C LEU A 308 0.74 -3.70 -5.05
N VAL A 309 -0.06 -4.74 -4.83
CA VAL A 309 -1.43 -4.52 -4.33
C VAL A 309 -1.33 -4.13 -2.86
N SER A 310 -1.48 -2.86 -2.56
CA SER A 310 -1.29 -2.30 -1.22
C SER A 310 -2.53 -2.41 -0.33
N GLU A 311 -3.69 -2.67 -0.93
CA GLU A 311 -4.93 -3.05 -0.23
C GLU A 311 -5.83 -3.89 -1.12
N PHE A 312 -6.37 -4.98 -0.58
CA PHE A 312 -7.56 -5.68 -1.03
C PHE A 312 -8.13 -6.51 0.12
N TYR A 313 -9.41 -6.78 0.09
CA TYR A 313 -10.06 -7.73 0.99
C TYR A 313 -11.43 -8.14 0.45
N THR A 314 -11.97 -9.21 1.01
CA THR A 314 -13.34 -9.69 0.75
C THR A 314 -14.07 -9.82 2.07
N LYS A 315 -15.37 -9.53 2.09
CA LYS A 315 -16.26 -9.62 3.26
C LYS A 315 -17.13 -10.85 3.17
N GLY A 316 -17.21 -11.67 4.25
CA GLY A 316 -18.28 -12.64 4.45
C GLY A 316 -19.46 -11.94 5.11
N VAL A 317 -20.64 -11.94 4.49
CA VAL A 317 -21.77 -11.10 4.93
C VAL A 317 -22.85 -11.86 5.69
N GLU A 318 -22.97 -13.17 5.56
CA GLU A 318 -24.03 -13.97 6.17
C GLU A 318 -23.59 -14.63 7.48
N ASP A 319 -22.34 -15.02 7.61
CA ASP A 319 -21.76 -15.73 8.75
C ASP A 319 -20.73 -14.91 9.55
N SER A 320 -20.77 -13.59 9.41
CA SER A 320 -20.05 -12.63 10.25
C SER A 320 -20.95 -12.11 11.37
N ASP A 321 -20.40 -11.89 12.56
CA ASP A 321 -21.07 -11.22 13.67
C ASP A 321 -21.23 -9.69 13.47
N LEU A 322 -20.84 -9.20 12.29
CA LEU A 322 -20.84 -7.80 11.90
C LEU A 322 -21.85 -7.55 10.78
N ASN A 323 -22.47 -6.36 10.78
CA ASN A 323 -23.47 -6.00 9.77
C ASN A 323 -22.90 -5.50 8.44
N ASN A 324 -21.58 -5.49 8.28
CA ASN A 324 -20.86 -5.22 7.02
C ASN A 324 -21.28 -3.96 6.23
N GLN A 325 -21.64 -2.88 6.92
CA GLN A 325 -22.20 -1.66 6.31
C GLN A 325 -21.19 -0.78 5.60
N SER A 326 -19.90 -1.11 5.62
CA SER A 326 -18.87 -0.22 5.09
C SER A 326 -17.75 -0.95 4.36
N GLY A 327 -17.01 -0.18 3.56
CA GLY A 327 -15.77 -0.57 2.94
C GLY A 327 -15.92 -1.11 1.51
N ALA A 328 -14.86 -0.92 0.72
CA ALA A 328 -14.81 -1.17 -0.72
C ALA A 328 -14.57 -2.65 -1.10
N GLY A 329 -14.29 -3.52 -0.12
CA GLY A 329 -14.00 -4.94 -0.36
C GLY A 329 -15.18 -5.67 -1.00
N TYR A 330 -14.88 -6.61 -1.86
CA TYR A 330 -15.88 -7.47 -2.50
C TYR A 330 -16.66 -8.25 -1.43
N SER A 331 -17.96 -8.44 -1.63
CA SER A 331 -18.81 -9.16 -0.69
C SER A 331 -19.15 -10.54 -1.22
N VAL A 332 -19.03 -11.55 -0.36
CA VAL A 332 -19.41 -12.93 -0.60
C VAL A 332 -20.30 -13.42 0.55
N PRO A 333 -21.12 -14.47 0.37
CA PRO A 333 -22.00 -14.94 1.42
C PRO A 333 -21.26 -15.35 2.70
N THR A 334 -20.27 -16.25 2.61
CA THR A 334 -19.70 -16.91 3.77
C THR A 334 -18.19 -16.73 3.92
N GLN A 335 -17.64 -17.08 5.09
CA GLN A 335 -16.18 -17.08 5.35
C GLN A 335 -15.44 -18.10 4.48
N ASN A 336 -16.09 -19.18 4.07
CA ASN A 336 -15.51 -20.14 3.14
C ASN A 336 -15.29 -19.53 1.75
N GLU A 337 -16.30 -18.85 1.22
CA GLU A 337 -16.20 -18.14 -0.06
C GLU A 337 -15.23 -16.94 0.01
N ARG A 338 -15.09 -16.32 1.18
CA ARG A 338 -14.09 -15.30 1.46
C ARG A 338 -12.68 -15.87 1.28
N ALA A 339 -12.46 -17.09 1.70
CA ALA A 339 -11.20 -17.79 1.54
C ALA A 339 -10.93 -18.18 0.06
N TYR A 340 -11.94 -18.65 -0.67
CA TYR A 340 -11.82 -18.89 -2.11
C TYR A 340 -11.55 -17.60 -2.88
N ALA A 341 -12.18 -16.49 -2.51
CA ALA A 341 -11.93 -15.19 -3.12
C ALA A 341 -10.46 -14.76 -2.95
N TYR A 342 -9.86 -15.00 -1.76
CA TYR A 342 -8.44 -14.76 -1.54
C TYR A 342 -7.59 -15.55 -2.53
N GLN A 343 -7.78 -16.86 -2.62
CA GLN A 343 -7.00 -17.72 -3.52
C GLN A 343 -7.18 -17.32 -4.98
N HIS A 344 -8.43 -17.10 -5.41
CA HIS A 344 -8.73 -16.74 -6.79
C HIS A 344 -8.03 -15.44 -7.21
N PHE A 345 -8.16 -14.39 -6.37
CA PHE A 345 -7.56 -13.09 -6.67
C PHE A 345 -6.02 -13.15 -6.66
N THR A 346 -5.44 -13.75 -5.63
CA THR A 346 -3.98 -13.82 -5.48
C THR A 346 -3.33 -14.78 -6.48
N LEU A 347 -4.01 -15.84 -6.91
CA LEU A 347 -3.53 -16.70 -8.00
C LEU A 347 -3.38 -15.90 -9.31
N GLY A 348 -4.37 -15.07 -9.66
CA GLY A 348 -4.26 -14.16 -10.81
C GLY A 348 -3.15 -13.11 -10.65
N LEU A 349 -2.86 -12.66 -9.43
CA LEU A 349 -1.71 -11.78 -9.19
C LEU A 349 -0.37 -12.50 -9.42
N LEU A 350 -0.26 -13.79 -9.10
CA LEU A 350 0.97 -14.58 -9.36
C LEU A 350 1.21 -14.78 -10.87
N GLU A 351 0.17 -14.82 -11.69
CA GLU A 351 0.28 -14.86 -13.15
C GLU A 351 0.89 -13.55 -13.70
N ALA A 352 0.61 -12.42 -13.07
CA ALA A 352 1.10 -11.12 -13.50
C ALA A 352 2.62 -10.97 -13.28
N LYS A 353 3.42 -10.93 -14.36
CA LYS A 353 4.89 -10.83 -14.29
C LYS A 353 5.42 -9.52 -13.68
N ASN A 354 4.59 -8.50 -13.55
CA ASN A 354 4.92 -7.24 -12.91
C ASN A 354 4.36 -7.09 -11.47
N CYS A 355 3.66 -8.10 -10.95
CA CYS A 355 3.21 -8.13 -9.55
C CYS A 355 4.33 -8.63 -8.63
N ILE A 356 4.64 -7.88 -7.57
CA ILE A 356 5.65 -8.24 -6.57
C ILE A 356 5.06 -8.59 -5.20
N GLY A 357 3.73 -8.67 -5.10
CA GLY A 357 3.05 -9.08 -3.88
C GLY A 357 1.78 -8.32 -3.57
N TRP A 358 1.29 -8.53 -2.36
CA TRP A 358 0.04 -7.95 -1.89
C TRP A 358 -0.01 -7.75 -0.38
N HIS A 359 -0.81 -6.77 0.06
CA HIS A 359 -1.18 -6.53 1.45
C HIS A 359 -2.68 -6.74 1.63
N TRP A 360 -3.05 -7.64 2.53
CA TRP A 360 -4.45 -7.82 2.93
C TRP A 360 -4.91 -6.64 3.80
N PHE A 361 -6.04 -6.06 3.50
CA PHE A 361 -6.65 -5.02 4.31
C PHE A 361 -7.84 -5.61 5.08
N LYS A 362 -7.67 -5.93 6.36
CA LYS A 362 -6.59 -5.51 7.27
C LYS A 362 -6.29 -6.58 8.33
N TYR A 363 -5.48 -6.23 9.34
CA TYR A 363 -5.14 -7.12 10.46
C TYR A 363 -6.39 -7.61 11.20
N GLN A 364 -7.25 -6.71 11.71
CA GLN A 364 -8.42 -7.03 12.53
C GLN A 364 -9.70 -6.42 11.96
N ASP A 365 -10.83 -7.07 12.18
CA ASP A 365 -12.15 -6.54 11.82
C ASP A 365 -12.44 -5.17 12.45
N ASP A 366 -13.26 -4.38 11.77
CA ASP A 366 -13.82 -3.15 12.33
C ASP A 366 -15.02 -3.49 13.22
N ASP A 367 -14.89 -3.23 14.52
CA ASP A 367 -15.95 -3.48 15.49
C ASP A 367 -17.10 -2.44 15.43
N GLY A 368 -16.86 -1.30 14.78
CA GLY A 368 -17.84 -0.22 14.65
C GLY A 368 -18.07 0.60 15.91
N THR A 369 -17.37 0.30 16.99
CA THR A 369 -17.46 1.01 18.27
C THR A 369 -16.26 1.95 18.52
N ASP A 370 -15.23 1.88 17.68
CA ASP A 370 -14.23 2.92 17.57
C ASP A 370 -14.79 4.00 16.62
N ASN A 371 -14.65 5.26 16.96
CA ASN A 371 -15.31 6.42 16.33
C ASN A 371 -14.97 6.64 14.84
N SER A 372 -14.29 5.72 14.16
CA SER A 372 -13.75 5.93 12.81
C SER A 372 -14.34 5.04 11.73
N SER A 373 -15.00 3.93 12.05
CA SER A 373 -15.47 2.99 11.03
C SER A 373 -16.76 2.26 11.45
N LYS A 374 -17.61 1.98 10.49
CA LYS A 374 -18.78 1.12 10.67
C LYS A 374 -18.34 -0.35 10.75
N PRO A 375 -19.07 -1.21 11.46
CA PRO A 375 -18.75 -2.63 11.58
C PRO A 375 -18.53 -3.28 10.21
N ALA A 376 -17.40 -3.97 10.04
CA ALA A 376 -17.10 -4.66 8.79
C ALA A 376 -16.08 -5.80 8.95
N ASN A 377 -16.38 -6.93 8.32
CA ASN A 377 -15.53 -8.11 8.25
C ASN A 377 -14.41 -7.89 7.22
N LYS A 378 -13.31 -7.30 7.65
CA LYS A 378 -12.14 -6.98 6.84
C LYS A 378 -10.89 -7.74 7.27
N GLY A 379 -10.84 -8.15 8.55
CA GLY A 379 -9.66 -8.65 9.23
C GLY A 379 -9.19 -10.02 8.75
N LEU A 380 -7.90 -10.29 8.91
CA LEU A 380 -7.40 -11.65 9.07
C LEU A 380 -7.87 -12.22 10.42
N TYR A 381 -7.98 -11.34 11.42
CA TYR A 381 -8.44 -11.64 12.77
C TYR A 381 -9.82 -11.03 13.01
N ASP A 382 -10.63 -11.75 13.78
CA ASP A 382 -11.85 -11.22 14.36
C ASP A 382 -11.57 -10.23 15.49
N ASN A 383 -12.62 -9.67 16.08
CA ASN A 383 -12.54 -8.73 17.20
C ASN A 383 -12.11 -9.35 18.53
N SER A 384 -11.90 -10.68 18.57
CA SER A 384 -11.34 -11.44 19.70
C SER A 384 -9.89 -11.88 19.45
N TYR A 385 -9.24 -11.37 18.39
CA TYR A 385 -7.89 -11.75 17.95
C TYR A 385 -7.75 -13.24 17.60
N GLN A 386 -8.82 -13.85 17.04
CA GLN A 386 -8.75 -15.18 16.46
C GLN A 386 -8.64 -15.07 14.94
N LEU A 387 -7.73 -15.82 14.34
CA LEU A 387 -7.66 -15.95 12.89
C LEU A 387 -8.95 -16.60 12.35
N PHE A 388 -9.45 -16.09 11.24
CA PHE A 388 -10.55 -16.75 10.54
C PHE A 388 -10.09 -18.10 9.96
N PRO A 389 -10.63 -19.25 10.38
CA PRO A 389 -10.06 -20.57 10.08
C PRO A 389 -10.00 -20.88 8.58
N TYR A 390 -11.09 -20.63 7.83
CA TYR A 390 -11.13 -20.88 6.38
C TYR A 390 -10.15 -19.98 5.63
N LEU A 391 -10.15 -18.66 5.92
CA LEU A 391 -9.25 -17.73 5.29
C LEU A 391 -7.78 -18.10 5.56
N SER A 392 -7.45 -18.46 6.79
CA SER A 392 -6.12 -18.88 7.20
C SER A 392 -5.66 -20.15 6.49
N PHE A 393 -6.55 -21.15 6.38
CA PHE A 393 -6.23 -22.40 5.71
C PHE A 393 -5.93 -22.19 4.23
N PHE A 394 -6.81 -21.51 3.50
CA PHE A 394 -6.66 -21.32 2.05
C PHE A 394 -5.58 -20.31 1.70
N ALA A 395 -5.37 -19.28 2.54
CA ALA A 395 -4.24 -18.37 2.39
C ALA A 395 -2.92 -19.12 2.54
N ARG A 396 -2.79 -19.98 3.56
CA ARG A 396 -1.60 -20.82 3.75
C ARG A 396 -1.33 -21.70 2.54
N GLU A 397 -2.34 -22.41 2.04
CA GLU A 397 -2.20 -23.30 0.88
C GLU A 397 -1.63 -22.55 -0.35
N LEU A 398 -2.13 -21.37 -0.67
CA LEU A 398 -1.63 -20.58 -1.77
C LEU A 398 -0.25 -19.99 -1.46
N ASN A 399 -0.09 -19.37 -0.31
CA ASN A 399 1.14 -18.63 0.04
C ASN A 399 2.36 -19.55 0.12
N PHE A 400 2.18 -20.79 0.60
CA PHE A 400 3.26 -21.77 0.71
C PHE A 400 3.70 -22.31 -0.65
N ASN A 401 2.81 -22.31 -1.63
CA ASN A 401 3.09 -22.76 -2.99
C ASN A 401 3.37 -21.59 -3.97
N ALA A 402 3.42 -20.35 -3.47
CA ALA A 402 3.47 -19.17 -4.35
C ALA A 402 4.69 -19.15 -5.29
N TYR A 403 5.87 -19.54 -4.83
CA TYR A 403 7.08 -19.58 -5.66
C TYR A 403 7.01 -20.68 -6.73
N ASP A 404 6.44 -21.84 -6.42
CA ASP A 404 6.25 -22.93 -7.39
C ASP A 404 5.19 -22.55 -8.43
N LEU A 405 4.12 -21.88 -8.01
CA LEU A 405 3.09 -21.35 -8.90
C LEU A 405 3.68 -20.28 -9.85
N ILE A 406 4.51 -19.37 -9.35
CA ILE A 406 5.23 -18.41 -10.20
C ILE A 406 6.05 -19.13 -11.26
N GLN A 407 6.83 -20.15 -10.88
CA GLN A 407 7.62 -20.94 -11.83
C GLN A 407 6.75 -21.68 -12.86
N TYR A 408 5.54 -22.07 -12.48
CA TYR A 408 4.58 -22.66 -13.41
C TYR A 408 4.08 -21.64 -14.44
N PHE A 409 3.72 -20.42 -14.01
CA PHE A 409 3.23 -19.37 -14.90
C PHE A 409 4.33 -18.78 -15.80
N ASP A 410 5.59 -18.95 -15.46
CA ASP A 410 6.71 -18.42 -16.25
C ASP A 410 7.20 -19.39 -17.34
N LYS A 411 6.71 -20.63 -17.32
CA LYS A 411 6.99 -21.62 -18.39
C LYS A 411 6.24 -21.29 -19.67
#